data_9514407b8dbb420b685adac4e233c81a
#
_entry.id   9514407b8dbb420b685adac4e233c81a
#
_cell.length_a   1.000
_cell.length_b   1.000
_cell.length_c   1.000
_cell.angle_alpha   90.00
_cell.angle_beta   90.00
_cell.angle_gamma   90.00
#
_symmetry.space_group_name_H-M   'P 1'
#
loop_
_entity.id
_entity.type
_entity.pdbx_description
1 polymer ?
#
loop_
_entity_poly.entity_id
_entity_poly.type
_entity_poly.pdbx_seq_one_letter_code
_entity_poly.pdbx_strand_id
1 'polypeptide(L)'
;KGLNGDLDRLPLLTWIMFLKFLDDLETQREDEAKLAGKKFRPAIEAPYRWRDWAADAQGITGEELLAFINNEEAQRPDGKRGPGLFSYLRALSSSNGDNRRDVISTVFKGVDNRMRSGYLLRDVVNKVARIHFTSTDELHTLGALYESMLREMRDAAGDSGEFYTPRAVVRFMVQVMDPRLGETVLDPASGTGGFLVEAFTHLAGQVKTVAHRTQLQSASLIGCEPKPLPYLLC
;
A
#
# COMPACT_ATOMS: atom_id res chain seq x y z
N LYS A 1 2.88 20.38 12.84
CA LYS A 1 3.16 21.73 12.28
C LYS A 1 4.33 21.56 11.30
N GLY A 2 4.22 22.06 10.06
CA GLY A 2 5.22 21.90 8.98
C GLY A 2 4.65 21.37 7.67
N LEU A 3 3.37 20.95 7.66
CA LEU A 3 2.64 20.63 6.46
C LEU A 3 1.59 21.73 6.25
N ASN A 4 1.69 22.42 5.12
CA ASN A 4 0.90 23.65 4.85
C ASN A 4 -0.50 23.37 4.27
N GLY A 5 -0.95 22.11 4.22
CA GLY A 5 -2.26 21.74 3.72
C GLY A 5 -2.51 20.23 3.76
N ASP A 6 -3.73 19.85 3.45
CA ASP A 6 -4.13 18.43 3.41
C ASP A 6 -3.45 17.68 2.25
N LEU A 7 -3.09 18.40 1.17
CA LEU A 7 -2.30 17.90 0.04
C LEU A 7 -0.92 17.33 0.44
N ASP A 8 -0.30 17.92 1.47
CA ASP A 8 0.99 17.45 1.98
C ASP A 8 0.86 16.30 2.98
N ARG A 9 -0.33 16.15 3.60
CA ARG A 9 -0.58 15.14 4.64
C ARG A 9 -0.90 13.77 4.05
N LEU A 10 -1.60 13.75 2.93
CA LEU A 10 -2.03 12.51 2.30
C LEU A 10 -0.86 11.62 1.84
N PRO A 11 0.16 12.12 1.10
CA PRO A 11 1.31 11.32 0.72
C PRO A 11 2.03 10.69 1.92
N LEU A 12 2.11 11.43 3.04
CA LEU A 12 2.71 10.92 4.26
C LEU A 12 1.91 9.75 4.83
N LEU A 13 0.61 9.91 4.99
CA LEU A 13 -0.24 8.89 5.59
C LEU A 13 -0.25 7.61 4.75
N THR A 14 -0.23 7.75 3.43
CA THR A 14 -0.32 6.62 2.50
C THR A 14 0.86 5.66 2.63
N TRP A 15 2.11 6.14 2.61
CA TRP A 15 3.26 5.23 2.72
C TRP A 15 3.34 4.57 4.10
N ILE A 16 2.96 5.29 5.17
CA ILE A 16 2.92 4.74 6.54
C ILE A 16 1.88 3.60 6.61
N MET A 17 0.67 3.85 6.10
CA MET A 17 -0.40 2.86 6.07
C MET A 17 -0.06 1.67 5.20
N PHE A 18 0.59 1.90 4.05
CA PHE A 18 1.05 0.82 3.17
C PHE A 18 2.04 -0.11 3.86
N LEU A 19 3.05 0.43 4.54
CA LEU A 19 4.02 -0.40 5.27
C LEU A 19 3.37 -1.20 6.40
N LYS A 20 2.41 -0.60 7.11
CA LYS A 20 1.63 -1.31 8.14
C LYS A 20 0.80 -2.44 7.53
N PHE A 21 0.06 -2.13 6.46
CA PHE A 21 -0.74 -3.11 5.73
C PHE A 21 0.11 -4.27 5.21
N LEU A 22 1.23 -3.96 4.57
CA LEU A 22 2.12 -4.99 4.03
C LEU A 22 2.65 -5.92 5.14
N ASP A 23 3.01 -5.38 6.30
CA ASP A 23 3.48 -6.17 7.42
C ASP A 23 2.39 -7.08 8.02
N ASP A 24 1.14 -6.59 8.13
CA ASP A 24 0.01 -7.40 8.57
C ASP A 24 -0.28 -8.55 7.58
N LEU A 25 -0.29 -8.26 6.29
CA LEU A 25 -0.48 -9.26 5.24
C LEU A 25 0.65 -10.30 5.24
N GLU A 26 1.90 -9.87 5.39
CA GLU A 26 3.04 -10.78 5.45
C GLU A 26 3.04 -11.62 6.72
N THR A 27 2.57 -11.09 7.84
CA THR A 27 2.38 -11.86 9.08
C THR A 27 1.37 -12.99 8.87
N GLN A 28 0.22 -12.67 8.28
CA GLN A 28 -0.79 -13.69 7.97
C GLN A 28 -0.23 -14.78 7.04
N ARG A 29 0.45 -14.39 5.97
CA ARG A 29 1.07 -15.34 5.02
C ARG A 29 2.18 -16.18 5.65
N GLU A 30 2.94 -15.60 6.56
CA GLU A 30 3.97 -16.31 7.33
C GLU A 30 3.34 -17.38 8.21
N ASP A 31 2.23 -17.09 8.90
CA ASP A 31 1.52 -18.01 9.74
C ASP A 31 0.85 -19.13 8.92
N GLU A 32 0.23 -18.80 7.80
CA GLU A 32 -0.31 -19.79 6.85
C GLU A 32 0.78 -20.73 6.31
N ALA A 33 1.96 -20.18 5.98
CA ALA A 33 3.08 -20.98 5.52
C ALA A 33 3.63 -21.91 6.62
N LYS A 34 3.71 -21.44 7.87
CA LYS A 34 4.10 -22.25 9.04
C LYS A 34 3.13 -23.40 9.25
N LEU A 35 1.82 -23.14 9.21
CA LEU A 35 0.78 -24.16 9.32
C LEU A 35 0.85 -25.19 8.19
N ALA A 36 1.23 -24.75 6.99
CA ALA A 36 1.40 -25.62 5.83
C ALA A 36 2.78 -26.33 5.75
N GLY A 37 3.66 -26.12 6.74
CA GLY A 37 5.03 -26.64 6.73
C GLY A 37 5.92 -26.09 5.62
N LYS A 38 5.60 -24.89 5.08
CA LYS A 38 6.33 -24.25 3.99
C LYS A 38 7.22 -23.12 4.51
N LYS A 39 8.32 -22.86 3.79
CA LYS A 39 9.16 -21.68 4.06
C LYS A 39 8.49 -20.44 3.51
N PHE A 40 8.37 -19.40 4.33
CA PHE A 40 7.95 -18.06 3.90
C PHE A 40 9.18 -17.17 3.68
N ARG A 41 9.13 -16.35 2.63
CA ARG A 41 10.14 -15.31 2.37
C ARG A 41 9.46 -13.95 2.34
N PRO A 42 9.76 -13.05 3.29
CA PRO A 42 9.16 -11.72 3.31
C PRO A 42 9.69 -10.85 2.16
N ALA A 43 8.88 -9.93 1.69
CA ALA A 43 9.31 -8.93 0.71
C ALA A 43 10.24 -7.90 1.36
N ILE A 44 9.93 -7.48 2.60
CA ILE A 44 10.77 -6.61 3.42
C ILE A 44 11.44 -7.46 4.50
N GLU A 45 12.75 -7.38 4.60
CA GLU A 45 13.53 -8.13 5.58
C GLU A 45 13.77 -7.31 6.87
N ALA A 46 14.04 -7.99 7.99
CA ALA A 46 14.47 -7.31 9.21
C ALA A 46 15.77 -6.53 8.94
N PRO A 47 15.94 -5.37 9.56
CA PRO A 47 15.12 -4.70 10.57
C PRO A 47 14.17 -3.63 9.98
N TYR A 48 13.75 -3.76 8.71
CA TYR A 48 12.96 -2.75 7.98
C TYR A 48 11.47 -3.03 7.96
N ARG A 49 11.01 -4.21 8.45
CA ARG A 49 9.58 -4.53 8.56
C ARG A 49 8.91 -3.57 9.54
N TRP A 50 7.65 -3.26 9.33
CA TRP A 50 6.90 -2.39 10.24
C TRP A 50 7.05 -2.79 11.71
N ARG A 51 6.93 -4.10 12.00
CA ARG A 51 7.06 -4.66 13.35
C ARG A 51 8.42 -4.42 14.01
N ASP A 52 9.48 -4.20 13.23
CA ASP A 52 10.84 -4.05 13.75
C ASP A 52 11.12 -2.63 14.24
N TRP A 53 10.46 -1.58 13.69
CA TRP A 53 10.75 -0.18 14.03
C TRP A 53 9.54 0.65 14.45
N ALA A 54 8.34 0.24 14.07
CA ALA A 54 7.11 1.04 14.20
C ALA A 54 6.13 0.49 15.26
N ALA A 55 6.14 -0.81 15.53
CA ALA A 55 5.16 -1.44 16.41
C ALA A 55 5.35 -1.07 17.90
N ASP A 56 6.58 -0.84 18.34
CA ASP A 56 6.85 -0.37 19.70
C ASP A 56 6.52 1.12 19.82
N ALA A 57 5.57 1.47 20.67
CA ALA A 57 5.16 2.86 20.92
C ALA A 57 6.28 3.74 21.50
N GLN A 58 7.27 3.12 22.18
CA GLN A 58 8.46 3.76 22.72
C GLN A 58 9.70 3.60 21.82
N GLY A 59 9.51 3.14 20.57
CA GLY A 59 10.59 2.96 19.60
C GLY A 59 11.28 4.27 19.19
N ILE A 60 12.18 4.19 18.21
CA ILE A 60 12.95 5.35 17.71
C ILE A 60 12.05 6.56 17.40
N THR A 61 12.49 7.76 17.75
CA THR A 61 11.74 9.02 17.61
C THR A 61 12.66 10.20 17.30
N GLY A 62 12.13 11.41 17.16
CA GLY A 62 12.94 12.62 16.96
C GLY A 62 13.82 12.56 15.72
N GLU A 63 15.03 13.09 15.83
CA GLU A 63 16.00 13.13 14.72
C GLU A 63 16.44 11.73 14.29
N GLU A 64 16.51 10.78 15.21
CA GLU A 64 16.89 9.40 14.91
C GLU A 64 15.88 8.73 13.97
N LEU A 65 14.57 8.91 14.23
CA LEU A 65 13.52 8.41 13.35
C LEU A 65 13.58 9.06 11.97
N LEU A 66 13.78 10.38 11.90
CA LEU A 66 13.91 11.08 10.62
C LEU A 66 15.14 10.61 9.84
N ALA A 67 16.28 10.43 10.50
CA ALA A 67 17.51 9.93 9.90
C ALA A 67 17.30 8.49 9.38
N PHE A 68 16.67 7.62 10.17
CA PHE A 68 16.37 6.25 9.75
C PHE A 68 15.45 6.21 8.50
N ILE A 69 14.48 7.11 8.40
CA ILE A 69 13.55 7.11 7.25
C ILE A 69 14.21 7.72 6.01
N ASN A 70 14.91 8.85 6.15
CA ASN A 70 15.26 9.72 5.01
C ASN A 70 16.68 9.53 4.48
N ASN A 71 17.63 9.14 5.32
CA ASN A 71 19.05 9.14 4.94
C ASN A 71 19.39 7.90 4.10
N GLU A 72 20.41 8.02 3.27
CA GLU A 72 20.98 6.89 2.54
C GLU A 72 21.57 5.87 3.51
N GLU A 73 22.26 6.35 4.56
CA GLU A 73 22.76 5.54 5.67
C GLU A 73 22.32 6.13 7.01
N ALA A 74 21.89 5.25 7.92
CA ALA A 74 21.43 5.61 9.25
C ALA A 74 21.75 4.53 10.29
N GLN A 75 21.62 4.87 11.56
CA GLN A 75 21.49 3.88 12.61
C GLN A 75 20.09 3.23 12.49
N ARG A 76 20.07 1.90 12.40
CA ARG A 76 18.85 1.12 12.24
C ARG A 76 18.27 0.71 13.60
N PRO A 77 17.03 0.23 13.66
CA PRO A 77 16.39 -0.24 14.90
C PRO A 77 17.17 -1.35 15.62
N ASP A 78 17.95 -2.15 14.88
CA ASP A 78 18.81 -3.21 15.44
C ASP A 78 20.14 -2.69 16.04
N GLY A 79 20.32 -1.37 16.11
CA GLY A 79 21.52 -0.72 16.62
C GLY A 79 22.72 -0.73 15.66
N LYS A 80 22.58 -1.32 14.46
CA LYS A 80 23.67 -1.36 13.46
C LYS A 80 23.52 -0.20 12.47
N ARG A 81 24.62 0.18 11.85
CA ARG A 81 24.64 1.14 10.75
C ARG A 81 24.34 0.45 9.42
N GLY A 82 23.57 1.11 8.56
CA GLY A 82 23.23 0.59 7.24
C GLY A 82 22.26 1.51 6.51
N PRO A 83 21.69 1.06 5.36
CA PRO A 83 20.74 1.87 4.60
C PRO A 83 19.59 2.36 5.47
N GLY A 84 19.15 3.60 5.23
CA GLY A 84 17.89 4.09 5.78
C GLY A 84 16.68 3.38 5.14
N LEU A 85 15.50 3.55 5.73
CA LEU A 85 14.29 2.83 5.32
C LEU A 85 13.96 3.06 3.84
N PHE A 86 13.88 4.32 3.39
CA PHE A 86 13.54 4.61 1.99
C PHE A 86 14.65 4.19 1.03
N SER A 87 15.91 4.35 1.42
CA SER A 87 17.05 3.85 0.64
C SER A 87 16.97 2.34 0.45
N TYR A 88 16.70 1.58 1.51
CA TYR A 88 16.50 0.14 1.46
C TYR A 88 15.32 -0.26 0.55
N LEU A 89 14.15 0.39 0.73
CA LEU A 89 12.95 0.06 -0.05
C LEU A 89 13.13 0.33 -1.55
N ARG A 90 13.81 1.43 -1.90
CA ARG A 90 14.14 1.78 -3.30
C ARG A 90 15.13 0.82 -3.95
N ALA A 91 16.00 0.21 -3.14
CA ALA A 91 17.01 -0.75 -3.60
C ALA A 91 16.50 -2.19 -3.69
N LEU A 92 15.26 -2.46 -3.28
CA LEU A 92 14.68 -3.79 -3.39
C LEU A 92 14.63 -4.24 -4.86
N SER A 93 14.98 -5.50 -5.10
CA SER A 93 14.88 -6.12 -6.41
C SER A 93 14.32 -7.53 -6.28
N SER A 94 13.61 -7.97 -7.30
CA SER A 94 13.09 -9.33 -7.36
C SER A 94 14.24 -10.32 -7.55
N SER A 95 14.11 -11.45 -6.87
CA SER A 95 14.92 -12.61 -7.13
C SER A 95 13.97 -13.80 -7.33
N ASN A 96 14.16 -14.56 -8.39
CA ASN A 96 13.38 -15.79 -8.66
C ASN A 96 11.88 -15.59 -8.97
N GLY A 97 11.50 -14.52 -9.70
CA GLY A 97 10.14 -14.34 -10.20
C GLY A 97 9.13 -13.79 -9.17
N ASP A 98 9.57 -13.39 -7.99
CA ASP A 98 8.72 -12.70 -7.00
C ASP A 98 8.71 -11.19 -7.27
N ASN A 99 7.72 -10.70 -7.98
CA ASN A 99 7.61 -9.30 -8.40
C ASN A 99 7.26 -8.33 -7.24
N ARG A 100 6.96 -8.81 -6.03
CA ARG A 100 6.55 -7.95 -4.90
C ARG A 100 7.62 -6.91 -4.55
N ARG A 101 8.89 -7.31 -4.55
CA ARG A 101 10.02 -6.41 -4.25
C ARG A 101 10.17 -5.30 -5.28
N ASP A 102 10.01 -5.63 -6.56
CA ASP A 102 10.09 -4.65 -7.66
C ASP A 102 8.94 -3.64 -7.58
N VAL A 103 7.73 -4.11 -7.22
CA VAL A 103 6.57 -3.24 -6.99
C VAL A 103 6.87 -2.25 -5.85
N ILE A 104 7.34 -2.72 -4.69
CA ILE A 104 7.69 -1.86 -3.56
C ILE A 104 8.76 -0.85 -3.96
N SER A 105 9.83 -1.29 -4.64
CA SER A 105 10.90 -0.41 -5.10
C SER A 105 10.38 0.68 -6.04
N THR A 106 9.54 0.30 -7.00
CA THR A 106 8.96 1.24 -7.98
C THR A 106 8.10 2.29 -7.29
N VAL A 107 7.26 1.88 -6.35
CA VAL A 107 6.43 2.77 -5.54
C VAL A 107 7.30 3.78 -4.77
N PHE A 108 8.30 3.28 -4.03
CA PHE A 108 9.11 4.15 -3.17
C PHE A 108 10.09 5.06 -3.92
N LYS A 109 10.32 4.87 -5.23
CA LYS A 109 11.05 5.83 -6.07
C LYS A 109 10.33 7.17 -6.16
N GLY A 110 9.01 7.20 -6.08
CA GLY A 110 8.18 8.41 -6.15
C GLY A 110 7.69 8.94 -4.80
N VAL A 111 8.06 8.30 -3.69
CA VAL A 111 7.59 8.67 -2.34
C VAL A 111 8.70 9.30 -1.53
N ASP A 112 8.42 10.46 -0.93
CA ASP A 112 9.32 11.16 -0.01
C ASP A 112 8.61 11.47 1.31
N ASN A 113 9.36 11.40 2.41
CA ASN A 113 8.86 11.88 3.68
C ASN A 113 8.97 13.40 3.77
N ARG A 114 7.84 14.08 3.88
CA ARG A 114 7.75 15.55 4.03
C ARG A 114 7.66 16.02 5.47
N MET A 115 7.56 15.11 6.45
CA MET A 115 7.57 15.47 7.87
C MET A 115 8.97 15.90 8.33
N ARG A 116 9.01 17.05 9.01
CA ARG A 116 10.25 17.63 9.57
C ARG A 116 10.40 17.39 11.08
N SER A 117 9.40 16.82 11.73
CA SER A 117 9.44 16.50 13.16
C SER A 117 9.29 14.99 13.34
N GLY A 118 10.33 14.35 13.80
CA GLY A 118 10.31 12.92 14.09
C GLY A 118 9.41 12.56 15.29
N TYR A 119 9.17 13.49 16.20
CA TYR A 119 8.22 13.31 17.28
C TYR A 119 6.77 13.25 16.76
N LEU A 120 6.38 14.20 15.91
CA LEU A 120 5.06 14.17 15.28
C LEU A 120 4.89 12.98 14.33
N LEU A 121 5.97 12.58 13.66
CA LEU A 121 5.96 11.38 12.83
C LEU A 121 5.73 10.12 13.68
N ARG A 122 6.40 10.01 14.85
CA ARG A 122 6.17 8.90 15.79
C ARG A 122 4.72 8.87 16.27
N ASP A 123 4.12 10.02 16.57
CA ASP A 123 2.71 10.09 16.96
C ASP A 123 1.77 9.54 15.86
N VAL A 124 2.04 9.88 14.60
CA VAL A 124 1.28 9.32 13.45
C VAL A 124 1.50 7.82 13.34
N VAL A 125 2.75 7.36 13.40
CA VAL A 125 3.11 5.93 13.36
C VAL A 125 2.39 5.16 14.47
N ASN A 126 2.39 5.67 15.69
CA ASN A 126 1.70 5.06 16.84
C ASN A 126 0.17 4.98 16.66
N LYS A 127 -0.44 5.96 15.99
CA LYS A 127 -1.88 5.91 15.66
C LYS A 127 -2.15 4.85 14.60
N VAL A 128 -1.34 4.79 13.54
CA VAL A 128 -1.48 3.78 12.47
C VAL A 128 -1.19 2.37 13.00
N ALA A 129 -0.25 2.20 13.93
CA ALA A 129 0.06 0.91 14.55
C ALA A 129 -1.15 0.24 15.25
N ARG A 130 -2.16 1.02 15.64
CA ARG A 130 -3.40 0.52 16.26
C ARG A 130 -4.43 0.02 15.25
N ILE A 131 -4.22 0.27 13.96
CA ILE A 131 -5.09 -0.23 12.88
C ILE A 131 -4.61 -1.64 12.52
N HIS A 132 -5.51 -2.58 12.42
CA HIS A 132 -5.21 -3.97 12.02
C HIS A 132 -5.88 -4.24 10.67
N PHE A 133 -5.08 -4.56 9.67
CA PHE A 133 -5.57 -4.89 8.32
C PHE A 133 -5.70 -6.41 8.20
N THR A 134 -6.72 -6.98 8.82
CA THR A 134 -6.91 -8.44 8.89
C THR A 134 -8.03 -8.97 8.01
N SER A 135 -8.83 -8.08 7.42
CA SER A 135 -9.97 -8.49 6.58
C SER A 135 -10.01 -7.72 5.26
N THR A 136 -10.67 -8.31 4.27
CA THR A 136 -10.95 -7.66 2.97
C THR A 136 -11.71 -6.34 3.15
N ASP A 137 -12.59 -6.25 4.15
CA ASP A 137 -13.37 -5.04 4.45
C ASP A 137 -12.49 -3.88 4.92
N GLU A 138 -11.41 -4.17 5.65
CA GLU A 138 -10.45 -3.15 6.11
C GLU A 138 -9.58 -2.62 4.96
N LEU A 139 -9.28 -3.44 3.97
CA LEU A 139 -8.65 -3.02 2.72
C LEU A 139 -9.52 -2.07 1.92
N HIS A 140 -10.81 -2.40 1.80
CA HIS A 140 -11.79 -1.50 1.20
C HIS A 140 -11.89 -0.18 1.98
N THR A 141 -11.74 -0.23 3.31
CA THR A 141 -11.73 0.94 4.18
C THR A 141 -10.54 1.85 3.89
N LEU A 142 -9.34 1.30 3.62
CA LEU A 142 -8.17 2.09 3.25
C LEU A 142 -8.38 2.85 1.94
N GLY A 143 -8.87 2.17 0.90
CA GLY A 143 -9.25 2.79 -0.37
C GLY A 143 -10.32 3.86 -0.18
N ALA A 144 -11.38 3.57 0.58
CA ALA A 144 -12.46 4.50 0.87
C ALA A 144 -11.99 5.72 1.67
N LEU A 145 -11.08 5.54 2.62
CA LEU A 145 -10.47 6.64 3.38
C LEU A 145 -9.66 7.56 2.46
N TYR A 146 -8.82 6.98 1.60
CA TYR A 146 -8.07 7.76 0.61
C TYR A 146 -9.01 8.54 -0.32
N GLU A 147 -10.05 7.89 -0.82
CA GLU A 147 -11.06 8.53 -1.69
C GLU A 147 -11.81 9.66 -0.97
N SER A 148 -12.13 9.49 0.32
CA SER A 148 -12.77 10.56 1.12
C SER A 148 -11.82 11.75 1.32
N MET A 149 -10.54 11.48 1.56
CA MET A 149 -9.52 12.53 1.69
C MET A 149 -9.30 13.29 0.38
N LEU A 150 -9.28 12.58 -0.77
CA LEU A 150 -9.22 13.23 -2.08
C LEU A 150 -10.45 14.12 -2.34
N ARG A 151 -11.62 13.69 -1.89
CA ARG A 151 -12.86 14.47 -2.02
C ARG A 151 -12.81 15.75 -1.19
N GLU A 152 -12.41 15.65 0.08
CA GLU A 152 -12.25 16.81 0.96
C GLU A 152 -11.20 17.80 0.42
N MET A 153 -10.11 17.28 -0.13
CA MET A 153 -9.06 18.09 -0.75
C MET A 153 -9.55 18.83 -2.00
N ARG A 154 -10.35 18.17 -2.84
CA ARG A 154 -10.98 18.80 -4.01
C ARG A 154 -11.88 19.96 -3.59
N ASP A 155 -12.72 19.73 -2.56
CA ASP A 155 -13.68 20.71 -2.08
C ASP A 155 -12.95 21.94 -1.45
N ALA A 156 -11.76 21.73 -0.86
CA ALA A 156 -10.94 22.76 -0.26
C ALA A 156 -10.05 23.52 -1.28
N ALA A 157 -9.63 22.89 -2.37
CA ALA A 157 -8.63 23.42 -3.30
C ALA A 157 -9.20 23.96 -4.62
N GLY A 158 -10.48 23.78 -4.87
CA GLY A 158 -11.19 24.35 -6.03
C GLY A 158 -10.84 23.78 -7.41
N ASP A 159 -9.75 23.07 -7.59
CA ASP A 159 -9.35 22.56 -8.92
C ASP A 159 -8.12 21.62 -8.88
N SER A 160 -8.15 20.55 -8.15
CA SER A 160 -7.16 19.49 -8.37
C SER A 160 -7.79 18.36 -9.17
N GLY A 161 -7.49 18.29 -10.47
CA GLY A 161 -8.11 17.42 -11.48
C GLY A 161 -8.00 15.90 -11.26
N GLU A 162 -8.13 15.43 -10.04
CA GLU A 162 -8.29 14.03 -9.70
C GLU A 162 -9.77 13.75 -9.50
N PHE A 163 -10.39 13.12 -10.50
CA PHE A 163 -11.79 12.74 -10.46
C PHE A 163 -11.93 11.34 -9.88
N TYR A 164 -12.76 11.22 -8.86
CA TYR A 164 -13.20 9.94 -8.32
C TYR A 164 -14.52 9.54 -8.93
N THR A 165 -14.59 8.33 -9.47
CA THR A 165 -15.87 7.77 -9.95
C THR A 165 -16.62 7.15 -8.78
N PRO A 166 -17.86 7.60 -8.48
CA PRO A 166 -18.64 7.04 -7.38
C PRO A 166 -18.78 5.51 -7.48
N ARG A 167 -18.59 4.80 -6.38
CA ARG A 167 -18.63 3.33 -6.34
C ARG A 167 -19.92 2.74 -6.91
N ALA A 168 -21.06 3.41 -6.70
CA ALA A 168 -22.34 2.98 -7.27
C ALA A 168 -22.32 2.98 -8.80
N VAL A 169 -21.66 3.98 -9.42
CA VAL A 169 -21.49 4.07 -10.88
C VAL A 169 -20.55 2.99 -11.38
N VAL A 170 -19.40 2.80 -10.69
CA VAL A 170 -18.45 1.74 -11.04
C VAL A 170 -19.13 0.37 -11.01
N ARG A 171 -19.85 0.06 -9.94
CA ARG A 171 -20.61 -1.19 -9.80
C ARG A 171 -21.63 -1.37 -10.91
N PHE A 172 -22.41 -0.32 -11.20
CA PHE A 172 -23.39 -0.35 -12.29
C PHE A 172 -22.70 -0.66 -13.63
N MET A 173 -21.60 0.01 -13.95
CA MET A 173 -20.86 -0.21 -15.20
C MET A 173 -20.32 -1.64 -15.30
N VAL A 174 -19.72 -2.15 -14.23
CA VAL A 174 -19.19 -3.55 -14.21
C VAL A 174 -20.33 -4.56 -14.36
N GLN A 175 -21.47 -4.33 -13.72
CA GLN A 175 -22.66 -5.21 -13.86
C GLN A 175 -23.24 -5.20 -15.28
N VAL A 176 -23.30 -4.04 -15.93
CA VAL A 176 -23.79 -3.91 -17.31
C VAL A 176 -22.83 -4.55 -18.31
N MET A 177 -21.52 -4.37 -18.13
CA MET A 177 -20.49 -4.98 -18.97
C MET A 177 -20.37 -6.49 -18.76
N ASP A 178 -20.73 -6.97 -17.57
CA ASP A 178 -20.79 -8.39 -17.17
C ASP A 178 -19.57 -9.21 -17.61
N PRO A 179 -18.33 -8.82 -17.21
CA PRO A 179 -17.12 -9.52 -17.62
C PRO A 179 -17.14 -10.98 -17.16
N ARG A 180 -16.57 -11.87 -17.98
CA ARG A 180 -16.53 -13.32 -17.73
C ARG A 180 -15.13 -13.79 -17.43
N LEU A 181 -15.02 -14.86 -16.63
CA LEU A 181 -13.74 -15.54 -16.43
C LEU A 181 -13.16 -15.98 -17.77
N GLY A 182 -11.89 -15.61 -18.03
CA GLY A 182 -11.22 -15.82 -19.31
C GLY A 182 -11.12 -14.56 -20.15
N GLU A 183 -11.86 -13.52 -19.82
CA GLU A 183 -11.69 -12.19 -20.39
C GLU A 183 -10.71 -11.38 -19.57
N THR A 184 -10.10 -10.37 -20.18
CA THR A 184 -9.21 -9.41 -19.52
C THR A 184 -9.89 -8.06 -19.42
N VAL A 185 -9.98 -7.52 -18.21
CA VAL A 185 -10.44 -6.15 -17.94
C VAL A 185 -9.22 -5.25 -17.87
N LEU A 186 -9.15 -4.24 -18.74
CA LEU A 186 -8.11 -3.23 -18.76
C LEU A 186 -8.67 -1.89 -18.23
N ASP A 187 -8.00 -1.33 -17.22
CA ASP A 187 -8.21 0.04 -16.77
C ASP A 187 -6.94 0.87 -17.05
N PRO A 188 -6.92 1.70 -18.11
CA PRO A 188 -5.73 2.45 -18.52
C PRO A 188 -5.43 3.66 -17.63
N ALA A 189 -6.30 4.01 -16.69
CA ALA A 189 -6.15 5.12 -15.75
C ALA A 189 -6.75 4.73 -14.39
N SER A 190 -6.18 3.65 -13.82
CA SER A 190 -6.82 2.91 -12.72
C SER A 190 -6.98 3.69 -11.42
N GLY A 191 -6.23 4.77 -11.23
CA GLY A 191 -6.27 5.51 -9.97
C GLY A 191 -6.01 4.58 -8.79
N THR A 192 -6.93 4.53 -7.85
CA THR A 192 -6.91 3.62 -6.69
C THR A 192 -7.47 2.22 -6.99
N GLY A 193 -7.65 1.86 -8.25
CA GLY A 193 -8.13 0.54 -8.67
C GLY A 193 -9.62 0.31 -8.52
N GLY A 194 -10.43 1.35 -8.44
CA GLY A 194 -11.87 1.24 -8.20
C GLY A 194 -12.59 0.29 -9.14
N PHE A 195 -12.38 0.42 -10.44
CA PHE A 195 -12.94 -0.47 -11.46
C PHE A 195 -12.37 -1.88 -11.38
N LEU A 196 -11.06 -2.01 -11.15
CA LEU A 196 -10.40 -3.32 -11.05
C LEU A 196 -10.89 -4.13 -9.85
N VAL A 197 -11.07 -3.49 -8.69
CA VAL A 197 -11.59 -4.14 -7.48
C VAL A 197 -13.04 -4.62 -7.69
N GLU A 198 -13.89 -3.79 -8.29
CA GLU A 198 -15.27 -4.19 -8.56
C GLU A 198 -15.35 -5.31 -9.62
N ALA A 199 -14.52 -5.23 -10.68
CA ALA A 199 -14.39 -6.30 -11.67
C ALA A 199 -13.86 -7.60 -11.05
N PHE A 200 -12.86 -7.51 -10.16
CA PHE A 200 -12.36 -8.66 -9.41
C PHE A 200 -13.48 -9.32 -8.59
N THR A 201 -14.25 -8.51 -7.85
CA THR A 201 -15.36 -9.00 -7.02
C THR A 201 -16.43 -9.69 -7.88
N HIS A 202 -16.77 -9.11 -9.03
CA HIS A 202 -17.73 -9.68 -9.98
C HIS A 202 -17.23 -11.03 -10.54
N LEU A 203 -15.97 -11.10 -10.98
CA LEU A 203 -15.35 -12.32 -11.50
C LEU A 203 -15.14 -13.39 -10.41
N ALA A 204 -14.84 -12.99 -9.18
CA ALA A 204 -14.67 -13.91 -8.05
C ALA A 204 -15.94 -14.72 -7.77
N GLY A 205 -17.14 -14.13 -7.98
CA GLY A 205 -18.40 -14.84 -7.89
C GLY A 205 -18.58 -15.98 -8.93
N GLN A 206 -17.79 -15.97 -10.00
CA GLN A 206 -17.80 -17.00 -11.05
C GLN A 206 -16.77 -18.14 -10.81
N VAL A 207 -15.89 -18.01 -9.80
CA VAL A 207 -14.81 -18.97 -9.50
C VAL A 207 -15.40 -20.25 -8.91
N LYS A 208 -15.15 -21.39 -9.57
CA LYS A 208 -15.62 -22.72 -9.12
C LYS A 208 -14.46 -23.72 -8.91
N THR A 209 -13.27 -23.43 -9.43
CA THR A 209 -12.12 -24.35 -9.39
C THR A 209 -10.84 -23.60 -9.02
N VAL A 210 -9.79 -24.35 -8.63
CA VAL A 210 -8.45 -23.77 -8.39
C VAL A 210 -7.89 -23.13 -9.65
N ALA A 211 -8.10 -23.71 -10.82
CA ALA A 211 -7.68 -23.15 -12.10
C ALA A 211 -8.36 -21.80 -12.37
N HIS A 212 -9.67 -21.66 -12.09
CA HIS A 212 -10.39 -20.39 -12.19
C HIS A 212 -9.80 -19.33 -11.24
N ARG A 213 -9.43 -19.71 -10.02
CA ARG A 213 -8.81 -18.79 -9.05
C ARG A 213 -7.45 -18.32 -9.56
N THR A 214 -6.62 -19.22 -10.06
CA THR A 214 -5.31 -18.87 -10.62
C THR A 214 -5.45 -17.92 -11.80
N GLN A 215 -6.39 -18.19 -12.70
CA GLN A 215 -6.67 -17.33 -13.86
C GLN A 215 -7.13 -15.92 -13.42
N LEU A 216 -8.05 -15.83 -12.47
CA LEU A 216 -8.51 -14.55 -11.92
C LEU A 216 -7.35 -13.74 -11.35
N GLN A 217 -6.45 -14.37 -10.60
CA GLN A 217 -5.34 -13.70 -9.91
C GLN A 217 -4.17 -13.31 -10.82
N SER A 218 -4.01 -13.97 -12.00
CA SER A 218 -2.83 -13.79 -12.82
C SER A 218 -3.08 -13.16 -14.19
N ALA A 219 -4.30 -13.20 -14.72
CA ALA A 219 -4.55 -12.86 -16.12
C ALA A 219 -5.82 -12.02 -16.38
N SER A 220 -6.68 -11.80 -15.39
CA SER A 220 -7.99 -11.20 -15.65
C SER A 220 -8.02 -9.67 -15.52
N LEU A 221 -7.06 -9.06 -14.82
CA LEU A 221 -7.06 -7.63 -14.57
C LEU A 221 -5.74 -6.99 -14.94
N ILE A 222 -5.80 -5.87 -15.65
CA ILE A 222 -4.64 -5.04 -16.00
C ILE A 222 -4.99 -3.59 -15.65
N GLY A 223 -4.16 -2.95 -14.84
CA GLY A 223 -4.25 -1.53 -14.51
C GLY A 223 -3.03 -0.76 -14.95
N CYS A 224 -3.23 0.50 -15.35
CA CYS A 224 -2.15 1.45 -15.58
C CYS A 224 -2.40 2.70 -14.74
N GLU A 225 -1.43 3.08 -13.91
CA GLU A 225 -1.48 4.30 -13.11
C GLU A 225 -0.10 4.97 -13.07
N PRO A 226 0.07 6.16 -13.66
CA PRO A 226 1.36 6.85 -13.69
C PRO A 226 1.71 7.55 -12.38
N LYS A 227 0.72 7.85 -11.51
CA LYS A 227 0.98 8.54 -10.25
C LYS A 227 1.35 7.52 -9.17
N PRO A 228 2.49 7.71 -8.46
CA PRO A 228 2.97 6.75 -7.46
C PRO A 228 1.98 6.48 -6.34
N LEU A 229 1.26 7.50 -5.90
CA LEU A 229 0.39 7.42 -4.74
C LEU A 229 -0.90 6.62 -5.01
N PRO A 230 -1.69 6.90 -6.06
CA PRO A 230 -2.82 6.05 -6.45
C PRO A 230 -2.38 4.62 -6.81
N TYR A 231 -1.24 4.46 -7.51
CA TYR A 231 -0.66 3.15 -7.82
C TYR A 231 -0.37 2.31 -6.57
N LEU A 232 0.08 2.95 -5.49
CA LEU A 232 0.34 2.28 -4.21
C LEU A 232 -0.94 1.68 -3.59
N LEU A 233 -2.09 2.27 -3.87
CA LEU A 233 -3.40 1.90 -3.30
C LEU A 233 -4.20 0.96 -4.21
N CYS A 234 -3.80 0.83 -5.47
CA CYS A 234 -4.35 -0.11 -6.43
C CYS A 234 -3.74 -1.50 -6.28
#